data_cf2a9ff2a78469776adcbf88f613f924
#
_entry.id   cf2a9ff2a78469776adcbf88f613f924
#
_cell.length_a   1.000
_cell.length_b   1.000
_cell.length_c   1.000
_cell.angle_alpha   90.00
_cell.angle_beta   90.00
_cell.angle_gamma   90.00
#
_symmetry.space_group_name_H-M   'P 1'
#
loop_
_entity.id
_entity.type
_entity.pdbx_description
1 polymer ?
#
loop_
_entity_poly.entity_id
_entity_poly.type
_entity_poly.pdbx_seq_one_letter_code
_entity_poly.pdbx_strand_id
1 'polypeptide(L)'
;MLEKLFGFDRKVTRVRTEILAGITTFLTMAYILAVNPNILSATGMDKGALFTTTVIASAFTTLLMAFYAKLPFGLAPGMGLNAFFAYTVCLTLGYSWQFALTAVLLEGIIFILLTVTNLREKIVDALPATLKNAIGAGIGLFIAFLGLQNAGIIVNNDATLISLGDITSGSALLGIIGLLVTSVLLVKRVRGALPVSYTHLTLPTIA
;
A
#
# COMPACT_ATOMS: atom_id res chain seq x y z
N MET A 1 -15.25 -21.01 20.75
CA MET A 1 -14.80 -21.30 19.36
C MET A 1 -13.91 -20.18 18.82
N LEU A 2 -14.34 -18.91 18.87
CA LEU A 2 -13.56 -17.74 18.44
C LEU A 2 -12.22 -17.56 19.18
N GLU A 3 -12.18 -17.83 20.47
CA GLU A 3 -10.97 -17.77 21.31
C GLU A 3 -9.87 -18.73 20.84
N LYS A 4 -10.25 -19.97 20.46
CA LYS A 4 -9.29 -20.96 19.95
C LYS A 4 -8.83 -20.66 18.51
N LEU A 5 -9.73 -20.14 17.67
CA LEU A 5 -9.46 -19.88 16.26
C LEU A 5 -8.59 -18.65 16.03
N PHE A 6 -8.87 -17.56 16.73
CA PHE A 6 -8.27 -16.24 16.50
C PHE A 6 -7.40 -15.74 17.67
N GLY A 7 -7.20 -16.52 18.72
CA GLY A 7 -6.49 -16.06 19.92
C GLY A 7 -7.21 -14.93 20.68
N PHE A 8 -8.53 -14.82 20.51
CA PHE A 8 -9.34 -13.74 21.05
C PHE A 8 -9.55 -13.89 22.56
N ASP A 9 -9.18 -12.87 23.33
CA ASP A 9 -9.45 -12.83 24.79
C ASP A 9 -10.60 -11.87 25.11
N ARG A 10 -11.74 -12.43 25.52
CA ARG A 10 -12.94 -11.67 25.91
C ARG A 10 -12.75 -10.75 27.11
N LYS A 11 -11.71 -10.98 27.91
CA LYS A 11 -11.40 -10.13 29.07
C LYS A 11 -10.75 -8.81 28.63
N VAL A 12 -10.07 -8.81 27.49
CA VAL A 12 -9.32 -7.68 26.97
C VAL A 12 -10.11 -6.91 25.90
N THR A 13 -10.83 -7.63 25.04
CA THR A 13 -11.51 -7.02 23.88
C THR A 13 -12.94 -7.53 23.71
N ARG A 14 -13.77 -6.72 23.02
CA ARG A 14 -15.15 -7.07 22.66
C ARG A 14 -15.22 -7.43 21.19
N VAL A 15 -15.97 -8.47 20.84
CA VAL A 15 -16.18 -8.91 19.43
C VAL A 15 -16.58 -7.74 18.53
N ARG A 16 -17.48 -6.87 18.99
CA ARG A 16 -17.91 -5.68 18.24
C ARG A 16 -16.74 -4.74 17.94
N THR A 17 -15.82 -4.56 18.87
CA THR A 17 -14.65 -3.70 18.70
C THR A 17 -13.70 -4.28 17.65
N GLU A 18 -13.47 -5.60 17.67
CA GLU A 18 -12.63 -6.29 16.68
C GLU A 18 -13.23 -6.24 15.28
N ILE A 19 -14.55 -6.43 15.13
CA ILE A 19 -15.24 -6.32 13.84
C ILE A 19 -15.11 -4.89 13.30
N LEU A 20 -15.35 -3.87 14.13
CA LEU A 20 -15.21 -2.47 13.71
C LEU A 20 -13.76 -2.13 13.35
N ALA A 21 -12.78 -2.64 14.09
CA ALA A 21 -11.37 -2.47 13.77
C ALA A 21 -11.02 -3.12 12.43
N GLY A 22 -11.50 -4.35 12.18
CA GLY A 22 -11.33 -5.04 10.90
C GLY A 22 -11.93 -4.29 9.72
N ILE A 23 -13.16 -3.79 9.86
CA ILE A 23 -13.81 -2.96 8.83
C ILE A 23 -13.01 -1.67 8.59
N THR A 24 -12.55 -1.00 9.63
CA THR A 24 -11.73 0.20 9.50
C THR A 24 -10.42 -0.09 8.78
N THR A 25 -9.74 -1.19 9.14
CA THR A 25 -8.51 -1.63 8.47
C THR A 25 -8.77 -1.93 6.99
N PHE A 26 -9.84 -2.65 6.66
CA PHE A 26 -10.23 -2.93 5.28
C PHE A 26 -10.47 -1.63 4.50
N LEU A 27 -11.27 -0.71 5.04
CA LEU A 27 -11.57 0.56 4.37
C LEU A 27 -10.32 1.41 4.14
N THR A 28 -9.36 1.42 5.08
CA THR A 28 -8.09 2.15 4.89
C THR A 28 -7.20 1.54 3.82
N MET A 29 -7.34 0.24 3.54
CA MET A 29 -6.53 -0.48 2.55
C MET A 29 -7.25 -0.68 1.21
N ALA A 30 -8.57 -0.48 1.15
CA ALA A 30 -9.38 -0.77 -0.03
C ALA A 30 -8.94 -0.01 -1.29
N TYR A 31 -8.36 1.18 -1.14
CA TYR A 31 -7.82 1.96 -2.26
C TYR A 31 -6.72 1.21 -3.06
N ILE A 32 -6.01 0.26 -2.43
CA ILE A 32 -4.98 -0.56 -3.07
C ILE A 32 -5.58 -1.38 -4.21
N LEU A 33 -6.83 -1.83 -4.07
CA LEU A 33 -7.54 -2.60 -5.10
C LEU A 33 -7.74 -1.81 -6.40
N ALA A 34 -7.82 -0.48 -6.32
CA ALA A 34 -7.92 0.39 -7.48
C ALA A 34 -6.53 0.86 -7.96
N VAL A 35 -5.68 1.30 -7.05
CA VAL A 35 -4.39 1.94 -7.39
C VAL A 35 -3.36 0.91 -7.85
N ASN A 36 -3.30 -0.29 -7.24
CA ASN A 36 -2.34 -1.30 -7.63
C ASN A 36 -2.50 -1.79 -9.08
N PRO A 37 -3.72 -2.14 -9.57
CA PRO A 37 -3.93 -2.46 -10.97
C PRO A 37 -3.62 -1.28 -11.91
N ASN A 38 -3.88 -0.05 -11.51
CA ASN A 38 -3.55 1.13 -12.32
C ASN A 38 -2.04 1.29 -12.51
N ILE A 39 -1.24 1.15 -11.46
CA ILE A 39 0.23 1.24 -11.53
C ILE A 39 0.79 0.12 -12.39
N LEU A 40 0.39 -1.12 -12.11
CA LEU A 40 0.96 -2.28 -12.80
C LEU A 40 0.48 -2.40 -14.26
N SER A 41 -0.71 -1.94 -14.59
CA SER A 41 -1.22 -1.96 -15.98
C SER A 41 -0.39 -1.09 -16.93
N ALA A 42 0.37 -0.11 -16.43
CA ALA A 42 1.32 0.67 -17.23
C ALA A 42 2.40 -0.20 -17.91
N THR A 43 2.66 -1.41 -17.39
CA THR A 43 3.60 -2.38 -18.00
C THR A 43 3.01 -3.23 -19.11
N GLY A 44 1.73 -3.04 -19.47
CA GLY A 44 1.02 -3.82 -20.46
C GLY A 44 0.29 -5.06 -19.92
N MET A 45 0.25 -5.23 -18.59
CA MET A 45 -0.54 -6.30 -17.97
C MET A 45 -2.03 -5.98 -18.00
N ASP A 46 -2.89 -7.02 -18.11
CA ASP A 46 -4.34 -6.85 -18.07
C ASP A 46 -4.82 -6.35 -16.70
N LYS A 47 -5.54 -5.23 -16.72
CA LYS A 47 -6.01 -4.56 -15.51
C LYS A 47 -7.01 -5.40 -14.69
N GLY A 48 -7.87 -6.18 -15.37
CA GLY A 48 -8.84 -7.06 -14.71
C GLY A 48 -8.15 -8.22 -13.99
N ALA A 49 -7.16 -8.84 -14.65
CA ALA A 49 -6.34 -9.88 -14.05
C ALA A 49 -5.56 -9.35 -12.85
N LEU A 50 -5.00 -8.15 -12.94
CA LEU A 50 -4.29 -7.49 -11.83
C LEU A 50 -5.20 -7.20 -10.64
N PHE A 51 -6.43 -6.74 -10.89
CA PHE A 51 -7.41 -6.56 -9.83
C PHE A 51 -7.72 -7.87 -9.11
N THR A 52 -8.05 -8.91 -9.87
CA THR A 52 -8.41 -10.22 -9.32
C THR A 52 -7.25 -10.84 -8.52
N THR A 53 -6.04 -10.79 -9.06
CA THR A 53 -4.85 -11.31 -8.35
C THR A 53 -4.53 -10.50 -7.10
N THR A 54 -4.69 -9.18 -7.12
CA THR A 54 -4.51 -8.32 -5.94
C THR A 54 -5.51 -8.67 -4.84
N VAL A 55 -6.79 -8.88 -5.18
CA VAL A 55 -7.83 -9.30 -4.24
C VAL A 55 -7.50 -10.65 -3.63
N ILE A 56 -7.20 -11.66 -4.47
CA ILE A 56 -6.92 -13.03 -4.00
C ILE A 56 -5.68 -13.05 -3.11
N ALA A 57 -4.59 -12.41 -3.53
CA ALA A 57 -3.34 -12.37 -2.76
C ALA A 57 -3.54 -11.69 -1.40
N SER A 58 -4.22 -10.54 -1.36
CA SER A 58 -4.50 -9.81 -0.13
C SER A 58 -5.42 -10.59 0.81
N ALA A 59 -6.47 -11.21 0.29
CA ALA A 59 -7.38 -12.03 1.07
C ALA A 59 -6.67 -13.25 1.65
N PHE A 60 -5.92 -13.98 0.83
CA PHE A 60 -5.20 -15.18 1.24
C PHE A 60 -4.16 -14.88 2.32
N THR A 61 -3.33 -13.86 2.13
CA THR A 61 -2.28 -13.49 3.10
C THR A 61 -2.87 -12.96 4.40
N THR A 62 -3.97 -12.17 4.33
CA THR A 62 -4.68 -11.69 5.52
C THR A 62 -5.32 -12.85 6.30
N LEU A 63 -5.91 -13.83 5.61
CA LEU A 63 -6.46 -15.04 6.25
C LEU A 63 -5.36 -15.88 6.90
N LEU A 64 -4.22 -16.07 6.23
CA LEU A 64 -3.05 -16.73 6.83
C LEU A 64 -2.58 -16.00 8.10
N MET A 65 -2.51 -14.66 8.07
CA MET A 65 -2.15 -13.86 9.25
C MET A 65 -3.15 -14.08 10.39
N ALA A 66 -4.45 -14.09 10.09
CA ALA A 66 -5.50 -14.25 11.08
C ALA A 66 -5.53 -15.67 11.69
N PHE A 67 -5.42 -16.72 10.88
CA PHE A 67 -5.57 -18.10 11.33
C PHE A 67 -4.29 -18.71 11.86
N TYR A 68 -3.16 -18.46 11.19
CA TYR A 68 -1.87 -19.06 11.54
C TYR A 68 -1.12 -18.22 12.57
N ALA A 69 -0.90 -16.94 12.28
CA ALA A 69 -0.18 -16.04 13.18
C ALA A 69 -1.05 -15.51 14.33
N LYS A 70 -2.39 -15.55 14.20
CA LYS A 70 -3.38 -15.03 15.16
C LYS A 70 -3.17 -13.54 15.46
N LEU A 71 -2.75 -12.79 14.45
CA LEU A 71 -2.47 -11.35 14.55
C LEU A 71 -3.53 -10.56 13.78
N PRO A 72 -4.01 -9.42 14.31
CA PRO A 72 -5.06 -8.61 13.70
C PRO A 72 -4.51 -7.63 12.65
N PHE A 73 -3.71 -8.13 11.69
CA PHE A 73 -3.14 -7.31 10.63
C PHE A 73 -3.76 -7.66 9.28
N GLY A 74 -4.22 -6.63 8.56
CA GLY A 74 -4.52 -6.75 7.15
C GLY A 74 -3.24 -6.68 6.32
N LEU A 75 -3.12 -7.54 5.30
CA LEU A 75 -1.97 -7.58 4.40
C LEU A 75 -2.40 -7.26 2.98
N ALA A 76 -1.66 -6.38 2.32
CA ALA A 76 -1.86 -6.02 0.93
C ALA A 76 -0.53 -5.68 0.25
N PRO A 77 -0.46 -5.67 -1.10
CA PRO A 77 0.74 -5.34 -1.84
C PRO A 77 1.28 -3.94 -1.48
N GLY A 78 2.61 -3.82 -1.37
CA GLY A 78 3.29 -2.56 -1.10
C GLY A 78 3.41 -1.70 -2.34
N MET A 79 2.75 -0.53 -2.36
CA MET A 79 2.69 0.33 -3.55
C MET A 79 4.04 0.87 -4.00
N GLY A 80 4.95 1.16 -3.07
CA GLY A 80 6.28 1.67 -3.39
C GLY A 80 7.07 0.70 -4.26
N LEU A 81 7.10 -0.58 -3.88
CA LEU A 81 7.78 -1.62 -4.65
C LEU A 81 7.08 -1.91 -5.98
N ASN A 82 5.77 -1.86 -6.03
CA ASN A 82 5.01 -2.05 -7.26
C ASN A 82 5.23 -0.91 -8.26
N ALA A 83 5.35 0.33 -7.77
CA ALA A 83 5.72 1.46 -8.61
C ALA A 83 7.18 1.35 -9.12
N PHE A 84 8.12 0.93 -8.28
CA PHE A 84 9.49 0.63 -8.71
C PHE A 84 9.50 -0.46 -9.79
N PHE A 85 8.76 -1.54 -9.58
CA PHE A 85 8.60 -2.61 -10.57
C PHE A 85 8.09 -2.07 -11.91
N ALA A 86 6.98 -1.31 -11.89
CA ALA A 86 6.35 -0.82 -13.11
C ALA A 86 7.21 0.24 -13.81
N TYR A 87 7.54 1.31 -13.11
CA TYR A 87 8.17 2.47 -13.73
C TYR A 87 9.68 2.30 -13.93
N THR A 88 10.39 1.76 -12.94
CA THR A 88 11.84 1.62 -13.05
C THR A 88 12.22 0.36 -13.82
N VAL A 89 11.75 -0.81 -13.40
CA VAL A 89 12.21 -2.08 -13.97
C VAL A 89 11.62 -2.28 -15.37
N CYS A 90 10.31 -2.12 -15.54
CA CYS A 90 9.67 -2.40 -16.82
C CYS A 90 9.78 -1.24 -17.79
N LEU A 91 9.44 -0.01 -17.39
CA LEU A 91 9.39 1.11 -18.34
C LEU A 91 10.75 1.76 -18.57
N THR A 92 11.56 2.00 -17.54
CA THR A 92 12.85 2.69 -17.69
C THR A 92 13.95 1.73 -18.13
N LEU A 93 14.09 0.55 -17.50
CA LEU A 93 15.11 -0.43 -17.88
C LEU A 93 14.70 -1.31 -19.06
N GLY A 94 13.42 -1.27 -19.48
CA GLY A 94 12.93 -1.96 -20.67
C GLY A 94 12.74 -3.47 -20.52
N TYR A 95 12.74 -4.00 -19.29
CA TYR A 95 12.48 -5.42 -19.08
C TYR A 95 11.00 -5.76 -19.24
N SER A 96 10.70 -6.90 -19.85
CA SER A 96 9.32 -7.39 -19.93
C SER A 96 8.77 -7.68 -18.53
N TRP A 97 7.48 -7.44 -18.31
CA TRP A 97 6.84 -7.70 -17.03
C TRP A 97 6.91 -9.19 -16.62
N GLN A 98 6.94 -10.12 -17.60
CA GLN A 98 7.10 -11.55 -17.34
C GLN A 98 8.48 -11.86 -16.71
N PHE A 99 9.53 -11.27 -17.25
CA PHE A 99 10.88 -11.40 -16.72
C PHE A 99 10.98 -10.82 -15.30
N ALA A 100 10.44 -9.60 -15.12
CA ALA A 100 10.43 -8.93 -13.83
C ALA A 100 9.62 -9.71 -12.77
N LEU A 101 8.46 -10.30 -13.11
CA LEU A 101 7.71 -11.17 -12.21
C LEU A 101 8.47 -12.45 -11.84
N THR A 102 9.23 -13.03 -12.78
CA THR A 102 10.08 -14.18 -12.48
C THR A 102 11.16 -13.81 -11.45
N ALA A 103 11.76 -12.62 -11.59
CA ALA A 103 12.72 -12.12 -10.59
C ALA A 103 12.08 -11.95 -9.20
N VAL A 104 10.86 -11.39 -9.14
CA VAL A 104 10.09 -11.26 -7.89
C VAL A 104 9.76 -12.63 -7.28
N LEU A 105 9.42 -13.61 -8.09
CA LEU A 105 9.19 -14.98 -7.62
C LEU A 105 10.46 -15.58 -6.99
N LEU A 106 11.62 -15.43 -7.65
CA LEU A 106 12.91 -15.89 -7.11
C LEU A 106 13.27 -15.16 -5.82
N GLU A 107 13.05 -13.84 -5.76
CA GLU A 107 13.21 -13.04 -4.54
C GLU A 107 12.37 -13.60 -3.40
N GLY A 108 11.08 -13.90 -3.66
CA GLY A 108 10.18 -14.48 -2.68
C GLY A 108 10.66 -15.83 -2.14
N ILE A 109 11.17 -16.70 -3.01
CA ILE A 109 11.74 -18.00 -2.61
C ILE A 109 12.98 -17.80 -1.73
N ILE A 110 13.91 -16.94 -2.16
CA ILE A 110 15.11 -16.59 -1.38
C ILE A 110 14.72 -16.01 -0.01
N PHE A 111 13.70 -15.13 0.01
CA PHE A 111 13.23 -14.52 1.26
C PHE A 111 12.65 -15.55 2.24
N ILE A 112 11.92 -16.55 1.75
CA ILE A 112 11.43 -17.67 2.56
C ILE A 112 12.60 -18.46 3.14
N LEU A 113 13.60 -18.81 2.33
CA LEU A 113 14.80 -19.53 2.78
C LEU A 113 15.57 -18.75 3.86
N LEU A 114 15.73 -17.43 3.66
CA LEU A 114 16.39 -16.56 4.66
C LEU A 114 15.58 -16.48 5.97
N THR A 115 14.25 -16.53 5.87
CA THR A 115 13.38 -16.50 7.05
C THR A 115 13.44 -17.80 7.84
N VAL A 116 13.42 -18.95 7.17
CA VAL A 116 13.53 -20.28 7.82
C VAL A 116 14.90 -20.46 8.50
N THR A 117 15.96 -19.88 7.96
CA THR A 117 17.32 -19.96 8.52
C THR A 117 17.61 -18.91 9.60
N ASN A 118 16.64 -18.05 9.97
CA ASN A 118 16.79 -16.91 10.87
C ASN A 118 17.88 -15.90 10.43
N LEU A 119 18.35 -16.01 9.19
CA LEU A 119 19.37 -15.11 8.65
C LEU A 119 18.80 -13.72 8.40
N ARG A 120 17.50 -13.63 8.09
CA ARG A 120 16.78 -12.37 7.93
C ARG A 120 16.88 -11.49 9.18
N GLU A 121 16.67 -12.05 10.37
CA GLU A 121 16.75 -11.30 11.62
C GLU A 121 18.16 -10.74 11.81
N LYS A 122 19.18 -11.56 11.59
CA LYS A 122 20.59 -11.14 11.69
C LYS A 122 20.92 -10.00 10.72
N ILE A 123 20.42 -10.06 9.48
CA ILE A 123 20.61 -8.99 8.48
C ILE A 123 19.92 -7.70 8.95
N VAL A 124 18.67 -7.80 9.42
CA VAL A 124 17.93 -6.63 9.91
C VAL A 124 18.58 -6.04 11.15
N ASP A 125 19.06 -6.86 12.06
CA ASP A 125 19.73 -6.40 13.29
C ASP A 125 21.10 -5.79 13.03
N ALA A 126 21.78 -6.21 11.97
CA ALA A 126 23.04 -5.61 11.53
C ALA A 126 22.88 -4.18 10.99
N LEU A 127 21.66 -3.78 10.59
CA LEU A 127 21.39 -2.42 10.12
C LEU A 127 21.34 -1.42 11.30
N PRO A 128 22.09 -0.31 11.24
CA PRO A 128 22.01 0.75 12.23
C PRO A 128 20.58 1.32 12.34
N ALA A 129 20.15 1.70 13.55
CA ALA A 129 18.81 2.25 13.78
C ALA A 129 18.53 3.51 12.94
N THR A 130 19.55 4.34 12.72
CA THR A 130 19.46 5.52 11.85
C THR A 130 19.10 5.15 10.41
N LEU A 131 19.71 4.06 9.89
CA LEU A 131 19.41 3.59 8.53
C LEU A 131 17.99 3.00 8.43
N LYS A 132 17.54 2.23 9.44
CA LYS A 132 16.15 1.73 9.50
C LYS A 132 15.14 2.87 9.46
N ASN A 133 15.37 3.93 10.23
CA ASN A 133 14.52 5.11 10.24
C ASN A 133 14.56 5.88 8.91
N ALA A 134 15.74 6.01 8.31
CA ALA A 134 15.91 6.66 7.01
C ALA A 134 15.19 5.92 5.88
N ILE A 135 15.23 4.57 5.88
CA ILE A 135 14.47 3.74 4.92
C ILE A 135 12.97 4.00 5.08
N GLY A 136 12.45 4.00 6.30
CA GLY A 136 11.03 4.30 6.57
C GLY A 136 10.62 5.68 6.08
N ALA A 137 11.42 6.70 6.37
CA ALA A 137 11.19 8.06 5.89
C ALA A 137 11.24 8.15 4.36
N GLY A 138 12.21 7.50 3.72
CA GLY A 138 12.36 7.46 2.26
C GLY A 138 11.17 6.82 1.57
N ILE A 139 10.68 5.68 2.09
CA ILE A 139 9.47 5.03 1.57
C ILE A 139 8.25 5.95 1.72
N GLY A 140 8.10 6.62 2.87
CA GLY A 140 7.00 7.57 3.10
C GLY A 140 7.02 8.74 2.12
N LEU A 141 8.18 9.34 1.89
CA LEU A 141 8.36 10.43 0.91
C LEU A 141 8.09 9.96 -0.53
N PHE A 142 8.53 8.76 -0.89
CA PHE A 142 8.26 8.19 -2.20
C PHE A 142 6.76 7.97 -2.45
N ILE A 143 6.05 7.42 -1.46
CA ILE A 143 4.59 7.24 -1.56
C ILE A 143 3.88 8.60 -1.65
N ALA A 144 4.32 9.60 -0.88
CA ALA A 144 3.78 10.95 -0.96
C ALA A 144 4.00 11.57 -2.36
N PHE A 145 5.19 11.41 -2.92
CA PHE A 145 5.50 11.85 -4.29
C PHE A 145 4.57 11.20 -5.32
N LEU A 146 4.39 9.88 -5.26
CA LEU A 146 3.47 9.16 -6.15
C LEU A 146 2.02 9.66 -5.99
N GLY A 147 1.60 9.96 -4.78
CA GLY A 147 0.28 10.53 -4.50
C GLY A 147 0.09 11.89 -5.17
N LEU A 148 1.08 12.78 -5.07
CA LEU A 148 1.07 14.10 -5.70
C LEU A 148 1.10 14.01 -7.23
N GLN A 149 1.84 13.04 -7.78
CA GLN A 149 1.89 12.78 -9.21
C GLN A 149 0.54 12.25 -9.74
N ASN A 150 -0.06 11.26 -9.05
CA ASN A 150 -1.36 10.71 -9.43
C ASN A 150 -2.50 11.74 -9.31
N ALA A 151 -2.40 12.68 -8.37
CA ALA A 151 -3.33 13.79 -8.25
C ALA A 151 -3.15 14.87 -9.35
N GLY A 152 -2.06 14.82 -10.12
CA GLY A 152 -1.75 15.82 -11.13
C GLY A 152 -1.18 17.13 -10.54
N ILE A 153 -0.78 17.13 -9.28
CA ILE A 153 -0.13 18.27 -8.61
C ILE A 153 1.33 18.38 -9.09
N ILE A 154 2.01 17.24 -9.20
CA ILE A 154 3.34 17.14 -9.79
C ILE A 154 3.20 16.49 -11.17
N VAL A 155 3.76 17.13 -12.20
CA VAL A 155 3.75 16.65 -13.57
C VAL A 155 5.17 16.60 -14.13
N ASN A 156 5.38 15.79 -15.19
CA ASN A 156 6.65 15.71 -15.88
C ASN A 156 6.97 17.03 -16.60
N ASN A 157 8.24 17.43 -16.57
CA ASN A 157 8.78 18.54 -17.33
C ASN A 157 10.17 18.17 -17.85
N ASP A 158 10.35 18.20 -19.14
CA ASP A 158 11.60 17.74 -19.77
C ASP A 158 12.81 18.61 -19.41
N ALA A 159 12.61 19.87 -19.04
CA ALA A 159 13.69 20.79 -18.66
C ALA A 159 14.09 20.68 -17.18
N THR A 160 13.11 20.47 -16.29
CA THR A 160 13.32 20.49 -14.82
C THR A 160 13.01 19.14 -14.17
N LEU A 161 12.71 18.11 -14.95
CA LEU A 161 12.24 16.78 -14.57
C LEU A 161 10.83 16.78 -13.97
N ILE A 162 10.52 17.74 -13.11
CA ILE A 162 9.21 17.90 -12.49
C ILE A 162 8.80 19.37 -12.50
N SER A 163 7.51 19.63 -12.62
CA SER A 163 6.92 20.96 -12.46
C SER A 163 5.57 20.88 -11.74
N LEU A 164 5.07 22.03 -11.29
CA LEU A 164 3.74 22.13 -10.76
C LEU A 164 2.72 21.98 -11.89
N GLY A 165 1.77 21.05 -11.75
CA GLY A 165 0.66 20.88 -12.66
C GLY A 165 -0.40 21.96 -12.49
N ASP A 166 -1.50 21.82 -13.24
CA ASP A 166 -2.65 22.72 -13.07
C ASP A 166 -3.39 22.37 -11.78
N ILE A 167 -3.11 23.12 -10.73
CA ILE A 167 -3.71 22.96 -9.40
C ILE A 167 -5.20 23.33 -9.37
N THR A 168 -5.72 23.95 -10.42
CA THR A 168 -7.14 24.28 -10.56
C THR A 168 -7.93 23.16 -11.23
N SER A 169 -7.23 22.16 -11.79
CA SER A 169 -7.86 20.98 -12.34
C SER A 169 -8.64 20.19 -11.26
N GLY A 170 -9.75 19.56 -11.65
CA GLY A 170 -10.62 18.85 -10.69
C GLY A 170 -9.90 17.80 -9.84
N SER A 171 -8.98 17.01 -10.42
CA SER A 171 -8.23 15.98 -9.68
C SER A 171 -7.20 16.56 -8.73
N ALA A 172 -6.44 17.59 -9.13
CA ALA A 172 -5.45 18.24 -8.29
C ALA A 172 -6.10 18.98 -7.12
N LEU A 173 -7.19 19.72 -7.39
CA LEU A 173 -7.95 20.41 -6.37
C LEU A 173 -8.54 19.45 -5.34
N LEU A 174 -9.14 18.33 -5.77
CA LEU A 174 -9.63 17.29 -4.88
C LEU A 174 -8.51 16.66 -4.05
N GLY A 175 -7.34 16.42 -4.65
CA GLY A 175 -6.16 15.93 -3.95
C GLY A 175 -5.71 16.87 -2.83
N ILE A 176 -5.65 18.18 -3.10
CA ILE A 176 -5.27 19.21 -2.12
C ILE A 176 -6.32 19.29 -0.99
N ILE A 177 -7.60 19.36 -1.32
CA ILE A 177 -8.68 19.38 -0.32
C ILE A 177 -8.63 18.11 0.53
N GLY A 178 -8.44 16.94 -0.10
CA GLY A 178 -8.30 15.66 0.59
C GLY A 178 -7.16 15.64 1.59
N LEU A 179 -6.01 16.13 1.18
CA LEU A 179 -4.83 16.21 2.05
C LEU A 179 -5.06 17.15 3.24
N LEU A 180 -5.68 18.31 3.01
CA LEU A 180 -6.01 19.26 4.08
C LEU A 180 -7.04 18.67 5.06
N VAL A 181 -8.12 18.09 4.55
CA VAL A 181 -9.16 17.47 5.39
C VAL A 181 -8.57 16.33 6.21
N THR A 182 -7.78 15.44 5.59
CA THR A 182 -7.12 14.33 6.28
C THR A 182 -6.19 14.85 7.37
N SER A 183 -5.40 15.86 7.07
CA SER A 183 -4.47 16.46 8.03
C SER A 183 -5.20 17.05 9.24
N VAL A 184 -6.27 17.79 9.02
CA VAL A 184 -7.12 18.35 10.10
C VAL A 184 -7.75 17.25 10.95
N LEU A 185 -8.29 16.20 10.32
CA LEU A 185 -8.90 15.07 11.03
C LEU A 185 -7.87 14.30 11.87
N LEU A 186 -6.64 14.11 11.34
CA LEU A 186 -5.54 13.47 12.07
C LEU A 186 -5.10 14.30 13.28
N VAL A 187 -4.92 15.61 13.11
CA VAL A 187 -4.57 16.52 14.23
C VAL A 187 -5.65 16.50 15.31
N LYS A 188 -6.92 16.48 14.91
CA LYS A 188 -8.06 16.36 15.84
C LYS A 188 -8.25 14.96 16.41
N ARG A 189 -7.40 13.99 16.07
CA ARG A 189 -7.46 12.59 16.53
C ARG A 189 -8.85 11.93 16.28
N VAL A 190 -9.52 12.27 15.19
CA VAL A 190 -10.81 11.68 14.82
C VAL A 190 -10.59 10.21 14.46
N ARG A 191 -11.31 9.31 15.11
CA ARG A 191 -11.26 7.87 14.80
C ARG A 191 -11.80 7.65 13.38
N GLY A 192 -11.00 6.99 12.52
CA GLY A 192 -11.38 6.76 11.12
C GLY A 192 -11.13 7.96 10.18
N ALA A 193 -10.24 8.88 10.54
CA ALA A 193 -9.87 10.03 9.70
C ALA A 193 -9.49 9.65 8.26
N LEU A 194 -8.68 8.60 8.08
CA LEU A 194 -8.25 8.12 6.77
C LEU A 194 -9.41 7.56 5.92
N PRO A 195 -10.23 6.57 6.39
CA PRO A 195 -11.34 6.07 5.60
C PRO A 195 -12.40 7.15 5.32
N VAL A 196 -12.68 8.06 6.24
CA VAL A 196 -13.66 9.13 6.04
C VAL A 196 -13.20 10.07 4.93
N SER A 197 -11.96 10.53 4.97
CA SER A 197 -11.39 11.40 3.94
C SER A 197 -11.37 10.72 2.58
N TYR A 198 -10.93 9.47 2.53
CA TYR A 198 -10.84 8.69 1.30
C TYR A 198 -12.21 8.43 0.66
N THR A 199 -13.20 7.95 1.41
CA THR A 199 -14.52 7.62 0.87
C THR A 199 -15.28 8.84 0.37
N HIS A 200 -15.17 9.98 1.04
CA HIS A 200 -15.88 11.20 0.61
C HIS A 200 -15.23 11.91 -0.57
N LEU A 201 -13.92 11.74 -0.79
CA LEU A 201 -13.19 12.46 -1.83
C LEU A 201 -12.95 11.63 -3.09
N THR A 202 -12.87 10.29 -2.97
CA THR A 202 -12.57 9.43 -4.13
C THR A 202 -13.81 8.81 -4.79
N LEU A 203 -14.91 8.64 -4.07
CA LEU A 203 -16.15 8.11 -4.66
C LEU A 203 -16.67 8.95 -5.83
N PRO A 204 -16.65 10.30 -5.79
CA PRO A 204 -17.09 11.13 -6.92
C PRO A 204 -16.17 11.09 -8.15
N THR A 205 -14.91 10.62 -7.99
CA THR A 205 -13.93 10.57 -9.09
C THR A 205 -13.88 9.23 -9.80
N ILE A 206 -14.55 8.19 -9.27
CA ILE A 206 -14.60 6.84 -9.85
C ILE A 206 -15.93 6.62 -10.62
N ALA A 207 -16.94 7.47 -10.42
CA ALA A 207 -18.18 7.49 -11.15
C ALA A 207 -18.09 8.34 -12.41
#